data_69cc2e51388c76545b82bdf1a1b121d5
#
_entry.id   69cc2e51388c76545b82bdf1a1b121d5
#
_cell.length_a   1.000
_cell.length_b   1.000
_cell.length_c   1.000
_cell.angle_alpha   90.00
_cell.angle_beta   90.00
_cell.angle_gamma   90.00
#
_symmetry.space_group_name_H-M   'P 1'
#
loop_
_entity.id
_entity.type
_entity.pdbx_description
1 polymer ?
#
loop_
_entity_poly.entity_id
_entity_poly.type
_entity_poly.pdbx_seq_one_letter_code
_entity_poly.pdbx_strand_id
1 'polypeptide(L)'
;MRIPNTFGFDVKAAVYAEYHSVEELEKWIAEGRITSPFLHIGCGSNLLFVKDYEGMVLHSRIGGIEVTAEDDGQVHVRVGAGVVWDDFAAYCVEQGWYGAENLSLIPGEVGAAAVQNIGAYGVEAVSYTHLRAHETV
;
A
#
# COMPACT_ATOMS: atom_id res chain seq x y z
N MET A 1 1.28 15.04 14.56
CA MET A 1 1.71 13.64 14.56
C MET A 1 2.68 13.39 13.41
N ARG A 2 3.66 12.60 13.67
CA ARG A 2 4.76 12.40 12.72
C ARG A 2 4.33 11.55 11.52
N ILE A 3 4.69 12.00 10.31
CA ILE A 3 4.39 11.27 9.07
C ILE A 3 5.55 10.31 8.77
N PRO A 4 5.28 9.00 8.56
CA PRO A 4 6.33 8.07 8.16
C PRO A 4 6.88 8.43 6.77
N ASN A 5 8.20 8.38 6.62
CA ASN A 5 8.85 8.56 5.32
C ASN A 5 10.25 7.93 5.36
N THR A 6 10.72 7.48 4.20
CA THR A 6 12.03 6.84 4.09
C THR A 6 13.17 7.82 3.87
N PHE A 7 12.86 9.11 3.71
CA PHE A 7 13.85 10.17 3.55
C PHE A 7 14.45 10.64 4.89
N GLY A 8 13.85 10.21 6.00
CA GLY A 8 14.33 10.54 7.33
C GLY A 8 13.95 11.94 7.81
N PHE A 9 13.02 12.60 7.16
CA PHE A 9 12.57 13.92 7.59
C PHE A 9 11.60 13.84 8.77
N ASP A 10 11.73 14.77 9.68
CA ASP A 10 10.81 14.91 10.81
C ASP A 10 9.68 15.87 10.41
N VAL A 11 8.70 15.35 9.70
CA VAL A 11 7.52 16.10 9.26
C VAL A 11 6.28 15.59 9.97
N LYS A 12 5.33 16.48 10.21
CA LYS A 12 4.12 16.20 10.96
C LYS A 12 2.88 16.52 10.14
N ALA A 13 1.80 15.79 10.42
CA ALA A 13 0.46 16.11 9.94
C ALA A 13 -0.36 16.67 11.10
N ALA A 14 -1.38 17.45 10.76
CA ALA A 14 -2.37 17.88 11.76
C ALA A 14 -3.05 16.67 12.39
N VAL A 15 -3.42 15.69 11.56
CA VAL A 15 -3.94 14.40 11.99
C VAL A 15 -3.27 13.30 11.18
N TYR A 16 -2.78 12.28 11.86
CA TYR A 16 -2.28 11.06 11.25
C TYR A 16 -3.07 9.88 11.80
N ALA A 17 -3.70 9.11 10.92
CA ALA A 17 -4.55 7.99 11.32
C ALA A 17 -4.24 6.73 10.52
N GLU A 18 -4.09 5.62 11.22
CA GLU A 18 -3.89 4.30 10.65
C GLU A 18 -5.18 3.50 10.81
N TYR A 19 -5.66 2.87 9.74
CA TYR A 19 -6.80 1.96 9.81
C TYR A 19 -6.36 0.55 9.46
N HIS A 20 -6.98 -0.45 10.11
CA HIS A 20 -6.57 -1.85 10.06
C HIS A 20 -7.58 -2.75 9.34
N SER A 21 -8.72 -2.20 8.93
CA SER A 21 -9.74 -2.93 8.19
C SER A 21 -10.57 -1.97 7.33
N VAL A 22 -11.22 -2.53 6.31
CA VAL A 22 -12.17 -1.77 5.49
C VAL A 22 -13.32 -1.27 6.35
N GLU A 23 -13.82 -2.11 7.27
CA GLU A 23 -14.92 -1.77 8.17
C GLU A 23 -14.58 -0.58 9.06
N GLU A 24 -13.34 -0.51 9.55
CA GLU A 24 -12.88 0.63 10.35
C GLU A 24 -12.88 1.92 9.54
N LEU A 25 -12.38 1.87 8.31
CA LEU A 25 -12.39 3.04 7.42
C LEU A 25 -13.82 3.48 7.08
N GLU A 26 -14.70 2.54 6.77
CA GLU A 26 -16.10 2.81 6.49
C GLU A 26 -16.77 3.48 7.67
N LYS A 27 -16.49 3.02 8.89
CA LYS A 27 -16.99 3.60 10.12
C LYS A 27 -16.54 5.06 10.27
N TRP A 28 -15.27 5.34 10.02
CA TRP A 28 -14.73 6.70 10.08
C TRP A 28 -15.39 7.62 9.06
N ILE A 29 -15.65 7.11 7.86
CA ILE A 29 -16.37 7.88 6.83
C ILE A 29 -17.78 8.18 7.28
N ALA A 30 -18.50 7.18 7.80
CA ALA A 30 -19.87 7.34 8.28
C ALA A 30 -19.98 8.33 9.45
N GLU A 31 -18.96 8.35 10.31
CA GLU A 31 -18.89 9.27 11.46
C GLU A 31 -18.39 10.68 11.09
N GLY A 32 -18.07 10.92 9.82
CA GLY A 32 -17.53 12.21 9.38
C GLY A 32 -16.12 12.51 9.89
N ARG A 33 -15.36 11.48 10.24
CA ARG A 33 -13.99 11.62 10.78
C ARG A 33 -12.94 11.88 9.72
N ILE A 34 -13.25 11.60 8.45
CA ILE A 34 -12.35 11.88 7.34
C ILE A 34 -12.62 13.29 6.87
N THR A 35 -11.68 14.19 7.11
CA THR A 35 -11.83 15.61 6.82
C THR A 35 -10.85 16.06 5.73
N SER A 36 -11.33 16.97 4.88
CA SER A 36 -10.51 17.58 3.83
C SER A 36 -9.70 18.77 4.39
N PRO A 37 -8.45 18.99 3.95
CA PRO A 37 -7.73 18.17 2.99
C PRO A 37 -7.20 16.88 3.63
N PHE A 38 -7.18 15.81 2.88
CA PHE A 38 -6.54 14.59 3.34
C PHE A 38 -5.63 13.99 2.26
N LEU A 39 -4.65 13.23 2.70
CA LEU A 39 -3.69 12.52 1.85
C LEU A 39 -3.62 11.06 2.31
N HIS A 40 -3.78 10.16 1.38
CA HIS A 40 -3.68 8.73 1.62
C HIS A 40 -2.29 8.25 1.20
N ILE A 41 -1.53 7.71 2.14
CA ILE A 41 -0.14 7.31 1.89
C ILE A 41 0.11 5.84 2.28
N GLY A 42 1.21 5.30 1.76
CA GLY A 42 1.83 4.10 2.27
C GLY A 42 2.89 4.43 3.33
N CYS A 43 4.07 3.83 3.23
CA CYS A 43 5.16 4.08 4.18
C CYS A 43 5.95 5.36 3.89
N GLY A 44 5.55 6.16 2.91
CA GLY A 44 6.23 7.40 2.57
C GLY A 44 7.55 7.21 1.82
N SER A 45 7.68 6.14 1.07
CA SER A 45 8.93 5.84 0.34
C SER A 45 9.11 6.63 -0.96
N ASN A 46 8.06 7.28 -1.43
CA ASN A 46 8.10 8.03 -2.69
C ASN A 46 7.43 9.41 -2.57
N LEU A 47 7.35 9.93 -1.35
CA LEU A 47 6.80 11.25 -1.09
C LEU A 47 7.82 12.10 -0.36
N LEU A 48 8.07 13.28 -0.89
CA LEU A 48 8.95 14.26 -0.25
C LEU A 48 8.10 15.37 0.37
N PHE A 49 8.08 15.41 1.68
CA PHE A 49 7.42 16.49 2.43
C PHE A 49 8.42 17.62 2.66
N VAL A 50 8.18 18.76 2.06
CA VAL A 50 9.04 19.95 2.21
C VAL A 50 8.68 20.79 3.43
N LYS A 51 7.54 20.49 4.05
CA LYS A 51 7.05 21.11 5.29
C LYS A 51 6.01 20.21 5.94
N ASP A 52 5.58 20.55 7.13
CA ASP A 52 4.47 19.88 7.79
C ASP A 52 3.19 19.97 6.94
N TYR A 53 2.38 18.92 7.02
CA TYR A 53 1.12 18.84 6.30
C TYR A 53 -0.03 19.30 7.20
N GLU A 54 -0.77 20.32 6.77
CA GLU A 54 -1.83 20.94 7.57
C GLU A 54 -3.17 20.21 7.49
N GLY A 55 -3.20 19.01 6.94
CA GLY A 55 -4.38 18.20 6.80
C GLY A 55 -4.27 16.85 7.50
N MET A 56 -5.16 15.95 7.10
CA MET A 56 -5.22 14.59 7.60
C MET A 56 -4.40 13.65 6.71
N VAL A 57 -3.57 12.81 7.31
CA VAL A 57 -2.86 11.75 6.60
C VAL A 57 -3.47 10.41 7.02
N LEU A 58 -3.88 9.63 6.03
CA LEU A 58 -4.42 8.28 6.21
C LEU A 58 -3.40 7.25 5.75
N HIS A 59 -3.24 6.21 6.54
CA HIS A 59 -2.33 5.11 6.21
C HIS A 59 -3.05 3.78 6.45
N SER A 60 -3.12 2.95 5.40
CA SER A 60 -3.67 1.61 5.53
C SER A 60 -2.69 0.67 6.21
N ARG A 61 -3.14 0.00 7.25
CA ARG A 61 -2.42 -1.08 7.91
C ARG A 61 -3.09 -2.43 7.69
N ILE A 62 -3.93 -2.52 6.65
CA ILE A 62 -4.60 -3.78 6.30
C ILE A 62 -3.53 -4.77 5.86
N GLY A 63 -3.46 -5.89 6.58
CA GLY A 63 -2.51 -6.97 6.31
C GLY A 63 -3.16 -8.16 5.62
N GLY A 64 -2.38 -9.23 5.53
CA GLY A 64 -2.84 -10.52 5.06
C GLY A 64 -2.59 -10.78 3.58
N ILE A 65 -2.33 -12.05 3.29
CA ILE A 65 -2.16 -12.58 1.93
C ILE A 65 -3.08 -13.80 1.83
N GLU A 66 -3.98 -13.79 0.86
CA GLU A 66 -4.97 -14.84 0.68
C GLU A 66 -5.01 -15.29 -0.78
N VAL A 67 -4.89 -16.59 -1.02
CA VAL A 67 -5.10 -17.17 -2.35
C VAL A 67 -6.59 -17.24 -2.59
N THR A 68 -7.05 -16.58 -3.63
CA THR A 68 -8.49 -16.54 -3.98
C THR A 68 -8.86 -17.52 -5.09
N ALA A 69 -7.93 -17.86 -5.97
CA ALA A 69 -8.14 -18.80 -7.06
C ALA A 69 -6.82 -19.31 -7.64
N GLU A 70 -6.85 -20.48 -8.22
CA GLU A 70 -5.74 -21.03 -9.00
C GLU A 70 -6.32 -21.59 -10.30
N ASP A 71 -5.80 -21.14 -11.44
CA ASP A 71 -6.21 -21.62 -12.74
C ASP A 71 -5.09 -21.46 -13.78
N ASP A 72 -5.06 -22.34 -14.80
CA ASP A 72 -4.18 -22.28 -15.97
C ASP A 72 -2.74 -21.80 -15.67
N GLY A 73 -2.16 -22.28 -14.57
CA GLY A 73 -0.81 -21.89 -14.18
C GLY A 73 -0.72 -20.50 -13.56
N GLN A 74 -1.84 -19.88 -13.23
CA GLN A 74 -1.90 -18.58 -12.55
C GLN A 74 -2.46 -18.74 -11.14
N VAL A 75 -1.93 -17.94 -10.23
CA VAL A 75 -2.42 -17.83 -8.86
C VAL A 75 -2.96 -16.43 -8.65
N HIS A 76 -4.20 -16.34 -8.18
CA HIS A 76 -4.84 -15.08 -7.85
C HIS A 76 -4.73 -14.86 -6.34
N VAL A 77 -4.17 -13.73 -5.95
CA VAL A 77 -3.87 -13.44 -4.55
C VAL A 77 -4.49 -12.10 -4.17
N ARG A 78 -5.17 -12.08 -3.04
CA ARG A 78 -5.62 -10.84 -2.40
C ARG A 78 -4.59 -10.47 -1.34
N VAL A 79 -4.07 -9.27 -1.42
CA VAL A 79 -3.04 -8.77 -0.50
C VAL A 79 -3.50 -7.47 0.13
N GLY A 80 -3.36 -7.35 1.44
CA GLY A 80 -3.68 -6.12 2.14
C GLY A 80 -2.78 -4.97 1.70
N ALA A 81 -3.35 -3.77 1.57
CA ALA A 81 -2.63 -2.60 1.10
C ALA A 81 -1.45 -2.20 1.99
N GLY A 82 -1.52 -2.53 3.29
CA GLY A 82 -0.48 -2.23 4.26
C GLY A 82 0.65 -3.27 4.35
N VAL A 83 0.57 -4.35 3.57
CA VAL A 83 1.66 -5.35 3.52
C VAL A 83 2.87 -4.72 2.86
N VAL A 84 4.05 -4.91 3.45
CA VAL A 84 5.31 -4.45 2.84
C VAL A 84 5.53 -5.20 1.54
N TRP A 85 5.80 -4.46 0.46
CA TRP A 85 5.94 -5.04 -0.87
C TRP A 85 7.01 -6.13 -0.91
N ASP A 86 8.17 -5.88 -0.32
CA ASP A 86 9.27 -6.86 -0.33
C ASP A 86 8.91 -8.14 0.43
N ASP A 87 8.13 -8.03 1.49
CA ASP A 87 7.62 -9.21 2.21
C ASP A 87 6.70 -10.04 1.32
N PHE A 88 5.85 -9.39 0.55
CA PHE A 88 4.99 -10.06 -0.42
C PHE A 88 5.81 -10.73 -1.53
N ALA A 89 6.80 -10.06 -2.09
CA ALA A 89 7.67 -10.63 -3.10
C ALA A 89 8.40 -11.87 -2.57
N ALA A 90 8.92 -11.80 -1.35
CA ALA A 90 9.56 -12.95 -0.70
C ALA A 90 8.59 -14.10 -0.48
N TYR A 91 7.37 -13.79 -0.06
CA TYR A 91 6.32 -14.79 0.10
C TYR A 91 6.01 -15.51 -1.21
N CYS A 92 5.92 -14.79 -2.33
CA CYS A 92 5.70 -15.38 -3.65
C CYS A 92 6.83 -16.37 -4.01
N VAL A 93 8.07 -16.00 -3.75
CA VAL A 93 9.22 -16.88 -4.00
C VAL A 93 9.15 -18.14 -3.16
N GLU A 94 8.81 -18.00 -1.87
CA GLU A 94 8.65 -19.15 -0.96
C GLU A 94 7.55 -20.12 -1.41
N GLN A 95 6.48 -19.59 -2.01
CA GLN A 95 5.39 -20.42 -2.53
C GLN A 95 5.69 -20.99 -3.93
N GLY A 96 6.80 -20.63 -4.54
CA GLY A 96 7.15 -21.05 -5.90
C GLY A 96 6.36 -20.30 -6.99
N TRP A 97 5.81 -19.15 -6.66
CA TRP A 97 5.11 -18.30 -7.63
C TRP A 97 6.07 -17.34 -8.30
N TYR A 98 6.06 -17.30 -9.62
CA TYR A 98 6.97 -16.48 -10.40
C TYR A 98 6.29 -15.20 -10.90
N GLY A 99 7.09 -14.14 -11.06
CA GLY A 99 6.66 -12.87 -11.62
C GLY A 99 7.06 -11.66 -10.79
N ALA A 100 7.03 -11.76 -9.47
CA ALA A 100 7.33 -10.64 -8.59
C ALA A 100 8.80 -10.57 -8.13
N GLU A 101 9.60 -11.58 -8.40
CA GLU A 101 10.98 -11.69 -7.90
C GLU A 101 11.90 -10.56 -8.39
N ASN A 102 11.68 -10.06 -9.60
CA ASN A 102 12.45 -8.94 -10.13
C ASN A 102 12.10 -7.60 -9.49
N LEU A 103 11.02 -7.55 -8.73
CA LEU A 103 10.58 -6.35 -8.02
C LEU A 103 10.91 -6.41 -6.52
N SER A 104 11.72 -7.37 -6.09
CA SER A 104 12.16 -7.46 -4.70
C SER A 104 13.05 -6.27 -4.33
N LEU A 105 13.11 -5.97 -3.03
CA LEU A 105 13.88 -4.86 -2.45
C LEU A 105 13.44 -3.46 -2.87
N ILE A 106 12.34 -3.33 -3.62
CA ILE A 106 11.76 -2.02 -3.88
C ILE A 106 11.01 -1.58 -2.61
N PRO A 107 11.32 -0.42 -2.05
CA PRO A 107 10.67 0.03 -0.83
C PRO A 107 9.19 0.37 -1.09
N GLY A 108 8.38 0.18 -0.07
CA GLY A 108 6.98 0.55 -0.12
C GLY A 108 6.04 -0.56 0.33
N GLU A 109 4.76 -0.28 0.26
CA GLU A 109 3.68 -1.19 0.61
C GLU A 109 2.89 -1.57 -0.63
N VAL A 110 2.19 -2.70 -0.58
CA VAL A 110 1.49 -3.27 -1.74
C VAL A 110 0.49 -2.30 -2.36
N GLY A 111 -0.31 -1.59 -1.57
CA GLY A 111 -1.26 -0.62 -2.10
C GLY A 111 -0.58 0.50 -2.88
N ALA A 112 0.45 1.08 -2.31
CA ALA A 112 1.22 2.15 -2.95
C ALA A 112 2.00 1.64 -4.17
N ALA A 113 2.54 0.43 -4.11
CA ALA A 113 3.26 -0.19 -5.21
C ALA A 113 2.39 -0.31 -6.47
N ALA A 114 1.15 -0.73 -6.28
CA ALA A 114 0.19 -0.84 -7.38
C ALA A 114 -0.17 0.53 -7.97
N VAL A 115 -0.43 1.52 -7.10
CA VAL A 115 -0.78 2.89 -7.52
C VAL A 115 0.37 3.56 -8.27
N GLN A 116 1.60 3.37 -7.81
CA GLN A 116 2.80 3.93 -8.44
C GLN A 116 3.27 3.14 -9.66
N ASN A 117 2.73 1.95 -9.88
CA ASN A 117 3.19 1.03 -10.91
C ASN A 117 4.70 0.81 -10.84
N ILE A 118 5.18 0.36 -9.69
CA ILE A 118 6.62 0.13 -9.49
C ILE A 118 7.19 -0.78 -10.59
N GLY A 119 8.40 -0.50 -11.00
CA GLY A 119 9.05 -1.26 -12.06
C GLY A 119 10.56 -1.34 -11.89
N ALA A 120 11.14 -2.43 -12.37
CA ALA A 120 12.57 -2.66 -12.43
C ALA A 120 12.88 -3.80 -13.41
N TYR A 121 14.02 -3.71 -14.06
CA TYR A 121 14.50 -4.77 -14.96
C TYR A 121 13.48 -5.15 -16.05
N GLY A 122 12.73 -4.17 -16.57
CA GLY A 122 11.74 -4.41 -17.61
C GLY A 122 10.42 -5.01 -17.13
N VAL A 123 10.24 -5.14 -15.83
CA VAL A 123 9.02 -5.65 -15.21
C VAL A 123 8.31 -4.53 -14.47
N GLU A 124 7.00 -4.44 -14.62
CA GLU A 124 6.17 -3.43 -13.98
C GLU A 124 5.02 -4.08 -13.21
N ALA A 125 4.61 -3.46 -12.11
CA ALA A 125 3.53 -3.97 -11.28
C ALA A 125 2.22 -4.13 -12.05
N VAL A 126 1.93 -3.25 -13.01
CA VAL A 126 0.70 -3.31 -13.81
C VAL A 126 0.55 -4.62 -14.57
N SER A 127 1.64 -5.31 -14.87
CA SER A 127 1.60 -6.61 -15.54
C SER A 127 0.98 -7.72 -14.68
N TYR A 128 0.90 -7.53 -13.38
CA TYR A 128 0.47 -8.53 -12.41
C TYR A 128 -0.71 -8.10 -11.55
N THR A 129 -1.02 -6.80 -11.51
CA THR A 129 -2.02 -6.27 -10.59
C THR A 129 -3.34 -6.00 -11.28
N HIS A 130 -4.39 -6.25 -10.54
CA HIS A 130 -5.75 -5.84 -10.89
C HIS A 130 -6.34 -5.11 -9.71
N LEU A 131 -6.55 -3.79 -9.86
CA LEU A 131 -7.12 -2.95 -8.82
C LEU A 131 -8.62 -2.82 -9.02
N ARG A 132 -9.38 -3.10 -7.98
CA ARG A 132 -10.83 -2.93 -7.98
C ARG A 132 -11.15 -1.61 -7.28
N ALA A 133 -12.03 -0.82 -7.89
CA ALA A 133 -12.31 0.53 -7.43
C ALA A 133 -12.73 0.61 -5.95
N HIS A 134 -13.52 -0.35 -5.48
CA HIS A 134 -13.94 -0.37 -4.08
C HIS A 134 -12.85 -0.84 -3.11
N GLU A 135 -11.76 -1.36 -3.61
CA GLU A 135 -10.62 -1.82 -2.80
C GLU A 135 -9.50 -0.79 -2.76
N THR A 136 -9.52 0.17 -3.67
CA THR A 136 -8.53 1.25 -3.74
C THR A 136 -8.92 2.48 -2.93
N VAL A 137 -10.06 2.46 -2.37
CA VAL A 137 -10.63 3.60 -1.66
C VAL A 137 -10.11 3.68 -0.24
#